data_c0446e9b6f06598a85750dcc3a927b6f
#
_entry.id   c0446e9b6f06598a85750dcc3a927b6f
#
_cell.length_a   1.000
_cell.length_b   1.000
_cell.length_c   1.000
_cell.angle_alpha   90.00
_cell.angle_beta   90.00
_cell.angle_gamma   90.00
#
_symmetry.space_group_name_H-M   'P 1'
#
loop_
_entity.id
_entity.type
_entity.pdbx_description
1 polymer ?
#
loop_
_entity_poly.entity_id
_entity_poly.type
_entity_poly.pdbx_seq_one_letter_code
_entity_poly.pdbx_strand_id
1 'polypeptide(L)'
;MSGSLRRRGTLRCGQFNAMYTRDVAGQGAGMGKKKGSSRAWLKEHHDDIYVQRAQQEGYRSRAVYKLTEINEKDRIIRSGMSVLDLGSAPGGWSQIAAEMVGDRGRVVASDILPMDALPDVTFVQGDFTEQETYDRVLVALGGQPLDVVLSDMAPNMSGMPEVDQPRAMYLVELATELAINSLSPGGAFITKVFQGEGFEDWFRQIRIHFGRVVSRKPKASRPRSREIYVVASGLKAG
;
A
#
# COMPACT_ATOMS: atom_id res chain seq x y z
N MET A 1 6.48 40.30 6.36
CA MET A 1 7.69 39.51 6.69
C MET A 1 7.60 38.20 5.94
N SER A 2 8.37 38.09 4.87
CA SER A 2 8.34 36.99 3.90
C SER A 2 9.21 35.86 4.40
N GLY A 3 8.59 34.74 4.80
CA GLY A 3 9.27 33.50 5.20
C GLY A 3 9.56 32.62 3.99
N SER A 4 10.82 32.65 3.56
CA SER A 4 11.38 31.82 2.51
C SER A 4 11.23 30.33 2.84
N LEU A 5 10.35 29.61 2.13
CA LEU A 5 10.33 28.15 2.05
C LEU A 5 11.61 27.69 1.35
N ARG A 6 12.57 27.22 2.11
CA ARG A 6 13.75 26.51 1.57
C ARG A 6 13.27 25.24 0.87
N ARG A 7 13.38 25.22 -0.45
CA ARG A 7 13.26 24.01 -1.28
C ARG A 7 14.33 23.03 -0.82
N ARG A 8 13.91 21.93 -0.17
CA ARG A 8 14.78 20.76 0.08
C ARG A 8 15.01 20.06 -1.25
N GLY A 9 16.25 19.67 -1.48
CA GLY A 9 16.80 19.24 -2.76
C GLY A 9 15.99 18.14 -3.44
N THR A 10 15.73 18.37 -4.70
CA THR A 10 15.25 17.37 -5.66
C THR A 10 16.30 16.29 -5.82
N LEU A 11 16.10 15.15 -5.18
CA LEU A 11 16.76 13.91 -5.60
C LEU A 11 16.20 13.55 -6.97
N ARG A 12 17.09 13.52 -7.96
CA ARG A 12 16.73 13.24 -9.36
C ARG A 12 16.22 11.81 -9.47
N CYS A 13 14.94 11.65 -9.75
CA CYS A 13 14.27 10.43 -10.18
C CYS A 13 14.83 9.84 -11.50
N GLY A 14 16.02 10.24 -11.94
CA GLY A 14 16.56 10.01 -13.28
C GLY A 14 17.51 8.84 -13.46
N GLN A 15 17.91 8.10 -12.43
CA GLN A 15 18.96 7.08 -12.59
C GLN A 15 18.51 5.63 -12.47
N PHE A 16 17.27 5.35 -12.03
CA PHE A 16 16.75 3.98 -11.91
C PHE A 16 15.81 3.52 -13.02
N ASN A 17 15.38 4.43 -13.91
CA ASN A 17 14.35 4.18 -14.93
C ASN A 17 14.84 3.42 -16.16
N ALA A 18 16.13 3.09 -16.30
CA ALA A 18 16.67 2.49 -17.52
C ALA A 18 16.60 0.95 -17.58
N MET A 19 16.28 0.27 -16.49
CA MET A 19 16.31 -1.20 -16.43
C MET A 19 14.93 -1.88 -16.52
N TYR A 20 13.84 -1.17 -16.26
CA TYR A 20 12.50 -1.78 -16.14
C TYR A 20 11.47 -1.38 -17.19
N THR A 21 11.74 -0.40 -18.05
CA THR A 21 10.78 0.07 -19.07
C THR A 21 10.76 -0.75 -20.37
N ARG A 22 11.53 -1.83 -20.50
CA ARG A 22 11.63 -2.61 -21.77
C ARG A 22 10.71 -3.82 -21.88
N ASP A 23 10.00 -4.26 -20.83
CA ASP A 23 9.25 -5.52 -20.86
C ASP A 23 7.72 -5.40 -20.81
N VAL A 24 7.14 -4.21 -20.94
CA VAL A 24 5.66 -4.05 -20.88
C VAL A 24 5.02 -3.99 -22.28
N ALA A 25 5.80 -3.90 -23.36
CA ALA A 25 5.27 -3.89 -24.72
C ALA A 25 5.73 -5.14 -25.50
N GLY A 26 4.84 -6.15 -25.56
CA GLY A 26 4.93 -7.20 -26.57
C GLY A 26 5.25 -8.59 -26.05
N GLN A 27 4.19 -9.39 -25.86
CA GLN A 27 4.06 -10.70 -26.47
C GLN A 27 2.70 -11.32 -26.09
N GLY A 28 1.74 -11.18 -27.00
CA GLY A 28 0.64 -12.12 -27.06
C GLY A 28 1.12 -13.39 -27.73
N ALA A 29 0.99 -14.52 -27.07
CA ALA A 29 0.70 -15.83 -27.64
C ALA A 29 0.89 -16.93 -26.59
N GLY A 30 -0.06 -17.86 -26.49
CA GLY A 30 0.16 -19.14 -25.82
C GLY A 30 -0.76 -19.41 -24.62
N MET A 31 -2.06 -19.51 -24.85
CA MET A 31 -3.04 -20.01 -23.88
C MET A 31 -2.87 -21.51 -23.65
N GLY A 32 -2.06 -21.88 -22.68
CA GLY A 32 -2.04 -23.21 -22.07
C GLY A 32 -3.05 -23.26 -20.92
N LYS A 33 -4.21 -23.91 -21.11
CA LYS A 33 -5.27 -24.08 -20.12
C LYS A 33 -4.83 -24.90 -18.91
N LYS A 34 -4.51 -24.26 -17.78
CA LYS A 34 -4.54 -24.89 -16.45
C LYS A 34 -5.93 -24.74 -15.83
N LYS A 35 -6.91 -25.56 -16.27
CA LYS A 35 -8.31 -25.53 -15.79
C LYS A 35 -8.52 -26.01 -14.34
N GLY A 36 -7.51 -26.57 -13.65
CA GLY A 36 -7.65 -27.08 -12.28
C GLY A 36 -7.43 -26.03 -11.17
N SER A 37 -6.56 -25.06 -11.41
CA SER A 37 -6.14 -24.06 -10.41
C SER A 37 -7.22 -23.01 -10.13
N SER A 38 -8.01 -22.60 -11.12
CA SER A 38 -9.04 -21.57 -10.95
C SER A 38 -10.27 -22.05 -10.15
N ARG A 39 -10.68 -23.31 -10.29
CA ARG A 39 -11.82 -23.87 -9.53
C ARG A 39 -11.48 -24.08 -8.06
N ALA A 40 -10.27 -24.57 -7.75
CA ALA A 40 -9.81 -24.71 -6.37
C ALA A 40 -9.67 -23.34 -5.68
N TRP A 41 -9.16 -22.35 -6.39
CA TRP A 41 -9.06 -20.99 -5.90
C TRP A 41 -10.43 -20.34 -5.65
N LEU A 42 -11.38 -20.51 -6.60
CA LEU A 42 -12.76 -20.01 -6.44
C LEU A 42 -13.45 -20.66 -5.23
N LYS A 43 -13.31 -21.98 -5.06
CA LYS A 43 -13.86 -22.69 -3.91
C LYS A 43 -13.24 -22.18 -2.61
N GLU A 44 -11.92 -22.09 -2.53
CA GLU A 44 -11.22 -21.54 -1.36
C GLU A 44 -11.64 -20.11 -1.07
N HIS A 45 -11.86 -19.29 -2.11
CA HIS A 45 -12.33 -17.92 -1.95
C HIS A 45 -13.76 -17.85 -1.41
N HIS A 46 -14.67 -18.71 -1.90
CA HIS A 46 -16.05 -18.78 -1.39
C HIS A 46 -16.15 -19.37 0.01
N ASP A 47 -15.28 -20.32 0.37
CA ASP A 47 -15.25 -20.96 1.69
C ASP A 47 -14.50 -20.08 2.74
N ASP A 48 -13.90 -18.99 2.32
CA ASP A 48 -13.14 -18.08 3.19
C ASP A 48 -14.08 -17.26 4.08
N ILE A 49 -14.07 -17.54 5.37
CA ILE A 49 -14.93 -16.88 6.37
C ILE A 49 -14.82 -15.36 6.35
N TYR A 50 -13.65 -14.81 6.06
CA TYR A 50 -13.44 -13.36 5.97
C TYR A 50 -14.04 -12.75 4.69
N VAL A 51 -14.14 -13.52 3.60
CA VAL A 51 -14.85 -13.09 2.39
C VAL A 51 -16.35 -13.02 2.67
N GLN A 52 -16.92 -14.07 3.24
CA GLN A 52 -18.35 -14.10 3.59
C GLN A 52 -18.71 -13.00 4.57
N ARG A 53 -17.88 -12.81 5.58
CA ARG A 53 -18.06 -11.77 6.58
C ARG A 53 -17.98 -10.36 5.96
N ALA A 54 -17.00 -10.11 5.08
CA ALA A 54 -16.89 -8.83 4.39
C ALA A 54 -18.15 -8.51 3.55
N GLN A 55 -18.70 -9.52 2.86
CA GLN A 55 -19.93 -9.37 2.10
C GLN A 55 -21.14 -9.05 3.01
N GLN A 56 -21.26 -9.72 4.15
CA GLN A 56 -22.33 -9.49 5.11
C GLN A 56 -22.26 -8.09 5.75
N GLU A 57 -21.04 -7.62 6.03
CA GLU A 57 -20.79 -6.32 6.66
C GLU A 57 -20.69 -5.16 5.64
N GLY A 58 -20.85 -5.43 4.33
CA GLY A 58 -20.81 -4.41 3.28
C GLY A 58 -19.40 -3.90 2.93
N TYR A 59 -18.37 -4.64 3.29
CA TYR A 59 -17.00 -4.31 2.92
C TYR A 59 -16.63 -4.83 1.54
N ARG A 60 -15.85 -4.03 0.80
CA ARG A 60 -15.42 -4.36 -0.56
C ARG A 60 -14.47 -5.53 -0.66
N SER A 61 -13.71 -5.80 0.39
CA SER A 61 -12.76 -6.93 0.42
C SER A 61 -12.47 -7.41 1.84
N ARG A 62 -12.07 -8.67 1.95
CA ARG A 62 -11.59 -9.26 3.20
C ARG A 62 -10.33 -8.59 3.78
N ALA A 63 -9.63 -7.80 2.97
CA ALA A 63 -8.42 -7.09 3.39
C ALA A 63 -8.70 -6.10 4.53
N VAL A 64 -9.94 -5.63 4.67
CA VAL A 64 -10.38 -4.76 5.75
C VAL A 64 -10.00 -5.31 7.13
N TYR A 65 -10.18 -6.61 7.36
CA TYR A 65 -9.88 -7.23 8.66
C TYR A 65 -8.39 -7.26 9.00
N LYS A 66 -7.53 -7.23 8.00
CA LYS A 66 -6.09 -7.11 8.21
C LYS A 66 -5.73 -5.75 8.79
N LEU A 67 -6.23 -4.67 8.19
CA LEU A 67 -6.00 -3.31 8.68
C LEU A 67 -6.67 -3.08 10.05
N THR A 68 -7.89 -3.58 10.23
CA THR A 68 -8.60 -3.48 11.52
C THR A 68 -7.77 -4.13 12.64
N GLU A 69 -7.32 -5.39 12.46
CA GLU A 69 -6.52 -6.09 13.47
C GLU A 69 -5.19 -5.38 13.76
N ILE A 70 -4.53 -4.85 12.72
CA ILE A 70 -3.31 -4.06 12.90
C ILE A 70 -3.61 -2.80 13.70
N ASN A 71 -4.68 -2.08 13.36
CA ASN A 71 -5.02 -0.83 14.04
C ASN A 71 -5.51 -1.03 15.47
N GLU A 72 -6.24 -2.10 15.78
CA GLU A 72 -6.61 -2.48 17.15
C GLU A 72 -5.37 -2.66 18.03
N LYS A 73 -4.32 -3.27 17.48
CA LYS A 73 -3.09 -3.58 18.20
C LYS A 73 -2.13 -2.41 18.32
N ASP A 74 -1.93 -1.67 17.25
CA ASP A 74 -0.88 -0.66 17.14
C ASP A 74 -1.41 0.79 17.21
N ARG A 75 -2.74 1.00 17.06
CA ARG A 75 -3.45 2.30 17.17
C ARG A 75 -2.84 3.39 16.28
N ILE A 76 -2.59 3.04 15.03
CA ILE A 76 -1.93 3.91 14.06
C ILE A 76 -2.89 4.95 13.50
N ILE A 77 -4.09 4.51 13.05
CA ILE A 77 -5.11 5.39 12.46
C ILE A 77 -6.05 5.87 13.56
N ARG A 78 -6.29 7.19 13.61
CA ARG A 78 -7.16 7.83 14.60
C ARG A 78 -8.05 8.88 13.92
N SER A 79 -9.12 9.27 14.61
CA SER A 79 -10.01 10.33 14.14
C SER A 79 -9.26 11.63 13.83
N GLY A 80 -9.61 12.23 12.69
CA GLY A 80 -9.05 13.50 12.21
C GLY A 80 -7.75 13.40 11.44
N MET A 81 -7.18 12.18 11.26
CA MET A 81 -5.94 11.99 10.52
C MET A 81 -6.12 12.05 9.01
N SER A 82 -5.03 12.41 8.31
CA SER A 82 -4.90 12.34 6.87
C SER A 82 -4.18 11.05 6.47
N VAL A 83 -4.81 10.24 5.64
CA VAL A 83 -4.35 8.90 5.24
C VAL A 83 -4.20 8.82 3.73
N LEU A 84 -3.09 8.25 3.25
CA LEU A 84 -2.89 7.85 1.86
C LEU A 84 -2.88 6.32 1.77
N ASP A 85 -3.72 5.76 0.89
CA ASP A 85 -3.82 4.31 0.63
C ASP A 85 -3.32 4.01 -0.79
N LEU A 86 -2.18 3.33 -0.89
CA LEU A 86 -1.51 2.92 -2.12
C LEU A 86 -1.85 1.46 -2.47
N GLY A 87 -2.27 1.23 -3.72
CA GLY A 87 -2.78 -0.08 -4.15
C GLY A 87 -4.17 -0.34 -3.57
N SER A 88 -5.02 0.69 -3.61
CA SER A 88 -6.27 0.74 -2.87
C SER A 88 -7.36 -0.17 -3.42
N ALA A 89 -7.39 -0.45 -4.74
CA ALA A 89 -8.47 -1.22 -5.36
C ALA A 89 -8.59 -2.64 -4.76
N PRO A 90 -9.81 -3.10 -4.46
CA PRO A 90 -11.14 -2.54 -4.73
C PRO A 90 -11.65 -1.54 -3.67
N GLY A 91 -10.86 -1.12 -2.69
CA GLY A 91 -11.19 -0.07 -1.72
C GLY A 91 -11.44 -0.55 -0.29
N GLY A 92 -11.09 -1.79 0.05
CA GLY A 92 -11.34 -2.31 1.41
C GLY A 92 -10.57 -1.55 2.50
N TRP A 93 -9.30 -1.22 2.27
CA TRP A 93 -8.54 -0.44 3.24
C TRP A 93 -8.96 1.03 3.26
N SER A 94 -9.21 1.63 2.09
CA SER A 94 -9.75 2.99 2.01
C SER A 94 -11.08 3.14 2.75
N GLN A 95 -12.00 2.16 2.61
CA GLN A 95 -13.30 2.16 3.28
C GLN A 95 -13.14 2.19 4.80
N ILE A 96 -12.38 1.24 5.37
CA ILE A 96 -12.22 1.18 6.83
C ILE A 96 -11.36 2.34 7.36
N ALA A 97 -10.41 2.86 6.57
CA ALA A 97 -9.63 4.03 6.94
C ALA A 97 -10.52 5.27 7.05
N ALA A 98 -11.47 5.47 6.10
CA ALA A 98 -12.44 6.57 6.16
C ALA A 98 -13.31 6.48 7.42
N GLU A 99 -13.81 5.29 7.77
CA GLU A 99 -14.56 5.08 9.02
C GLU A 99 -13.71 5.45 10.26
N MET A 100 -12.43 5.06 10.29
CA MET A 100 -11.53 5.30 11.42
C MET A 100 -11.18 6.79 11.60
N VAL A 101 -10.95 7.51 10.48
CA VAL A 101 -10.59 8.93 10.55
C VAL A 101 -11.80 9.82 10.77
N GLY A 102 -13.00 9.38 10.32
CA GLY A 102 -14.26 10.09 10.45
C GLY A 102 -14.28 11.45 9.74
N ASP A 103 -15.35 12.24 9.96
CA ASP A 103 -15.67 13.47 9.22
C ASP A 103 -14.58 14.54 9.24
N ARG A 104 -13.70 14.52 10.23
CA ARG A 104 -12.58 15.48 10.36
C ARG A 104 -11.29 15.01 9.72
N GLY A 105 -11.25 13.74 9.30
CA GLY A 105 -10.10 13.14 8.63
C GLY A 105 -10.20 13.24 7.11
N ARG A 106 -9.21 12.70 6.45
CA ARG A 106 -9.16 12.63 4.99
C ARG A 106 -8.53 11.31 4.57
N VAL A 107 -9.09 10.71 3.54
CA VAL A 107 -8.48 9.54 2.87
C VAL A 107 -8.29 9.88 1.40
N VAL A 108 -7.06 9.76 0.95
CA VAL A 108 -6.69 9.76 -0.48
C VAL A 108 -6.28 8.33 -0.83
N ALA A 109 -6.85 7.79 -1.88
CA ALA A 109 -6.59 6.44 -2.38
C ALA A 109 -5.99 6.50 -3.78
N SER A 110 -5.03 5.64 -4.08
CA SER A 110 -4.42 5.56 -5.42
C SER A 110 -4.22 4.12 -5.85
N ASP A 111 -4.57 3.83 -7.11
CA ASP A 111 -4.36 2.52 -7.73
C ASP A 111 -4.26 2.67 -9.26
N ILE A 112 -3.54 1.75 -9.91
CA ILE A 112 -3.53 1.61 -11.37
C ILE A 112 -4.88 1.10 -11.89
N LEU A 113 -5.57 0.28 -11.10
CA LEU A 113 -6.89 -0.26 -11.42
C LEU A 113 -7.98 0.77 -11.10
N PRO A 114 -9.10 0.75 -11.84
CA PRO A 114 -10.24 1.56 -11.49
C PRO A 114 -10.86 1.08 -10.18
N MET A 115 -11.41 2.01 -9.44
CA MET A 115 -12.14 1.75 -8.20
C MET A 115 -13.45 2.55 -8.21
N ASP A 116 -14.56 1.89 -7.85
CA ASP A 116 -15.83 2.57 -7.66
C ASP A 116 -15.72 3.63 -6.56
N ALA A 117 -16.45 4.72 -6.69
CA ALA A 117 -16.43 5.80 -5.70
C ALA A 117 -16.78 5.28 -4.29
N LEU A 118 -16.06 5.79 -3.30
CA LEU A 118 -16.32 5.58 -1.88
C LEU A 118 -16.68 6.93 -1.24
N PRO A 119 -17.66 6.98 -0.35
CA PRO A 119 -17.90 8.16 0.47
C PRO A 119 -16.62 8.56 1.22
N ASP A 120 -16.36 9.85 1.30
CA ASP A 120 -15.25 10.44 2.07
C ASP A 120 -13.82 9.98 1.65
N VAL A 121 -13.70 9.39 0.45
CA VAL A 121 -12.43 8.98 -0.14
C VAL A 121 -12.20 9.69 -1.47
N THR A 122 -11.09 10.38 -1.61
CA THR A 122 -10.63 10.94 -2.88
C THR A 122 -9.78 9.91 -3.61
N PHE A 123 -10.25 9.44 -4.76
CA PHE A 123 -9.52 8.43 -5.55
C PHE A 123 -8.74 9.07 -6.72
N VAL A 124 -7.47 8.70 -6.84
CA VAL A 124 -6.57 9.08 -7.93
C VAL A 124 -6.15 7.82 -8.67
N GLN A 125 -6.73 7.59 -9.84
CA GLN A 125 -6.31 6.47 -10.70
C GLN A 125 -5.03 6.81 -11.43
N GLY A 126 -4.06 5.90 -11.38
CA GLY A 126 -2.78 5.99 -12.08
C GLY A 126 -1.68 5.20 -11.39
N ASP A 127 -0.53 5.12 -12.05
CA ASP A 127 0.68 4.57 -11.47
C ASP A 127 1.37 5.67 -10.65
N PHE A 128 1.40 5.52 -9.34
CA PHE A 128 2.00 6.51 -8.44
C PHE A 128 3.53 6.66 -8.62
N THR A 129 4.16 5.77 -9.36
CA THR A 129 5.57 5.88 -9.74
C THR A 129 5.79 6.89 -10.86
N GLU A 130 4.72 7.26 -11.58
CA GLU A 130 4.74 8.30 -12.59
C GLU A 130 4.54 9.67 -11.95
N GLN A 131 5.35 10.64 -12.35
CA GLN A 131 5.36 12.00 -11.77
C GLN A 131 3.97 12.65 -11.83
N GLU A 132 3.25 12.48 -12.94
CA GLU A 132 1.91 13.05 -13.10
C GLU A 132 0.93 12.51 -12.05
N THR A 133 0.93 11.20 -11.82
CA THR A 133 0.06 10.57 -10.81
C THR A 133 0.47 11.01 -9.40
N TYR A 134 1.76 11.03 -9.12
CA TYR A 134 2.30 11.51 -7.86
C TYR A 134 1.85 12.95 -7.56
N ASP A 135 1.97 13.86 -8.54
CA ASP A 135 1.56 15.26 -8.39
C ASP A 135 0.04 15.36 -8.15
N ARG A 136 -0.77 14.55 -8.82
CA ARG A 136 -2.23 14.49 -8.58
C ARG A 136 -2.57 13.98 -7.17
N VAL A 137 -1.83 13.02 -6.66
CA VAL A 137 -1.96 12.55 -5.26
C VAL A 137 -1.62 13.69 -4.28
N LEU A 138 -0.53 14.43 -4.51
CA LEU A 138 -0.17 15.57 -3.68
C LEU A 138 -1.22 16.70 -3.73
N VAL A 139 -1.79 16.97 -4.91
CA VAL A 139 -2.91 17.92 -5.06
C VAL A 139 -4.15 17.44 -4.29
N ALA A 140 -4.48 16.14 -4.39
CA ALA A 140 -5.61 15.55 -3.66
C ALA A 140 -5.43 15.62 -2.14
N LEU A 141 -4.18 15.52 -1.64
CA LEU A 141 -3.84 15.73 -0.23
C LEU A 141 -4.00 17.21 0.20
N GLY A 142 -4.05 18.15 -0.77
CA GLY A 142 -4.34 19.57 -0.53
C GLY A 142 -3.33 20.28 0.34
N GLY A 143 -2.07 19.84 0.34
CA GLY A 143 -0.98 20.43 1.15
C GLY A 143 -1.14 20.22 2.66
N GLN A 144 -2.10 19.38 3.08
CA GLN A 144 -2.28 19.02 4.50
C GLN A 144 -1.17 18.06 4.93
N PRO A 145 -0.79 18.07 6.20
CA PRO A 145 0.11 17.08 6.76
C PRO A 145 -0.44 15.66 6.53
N LEU A 146 0.42 14.75 6.11
CA LEU A 146 0.07 13.34 5.95
C LEU A 146 0.50 12.58 7.21
N ASP A 147 -0.46 11.95 7.88
CA ASP A 147 -0.23 11.25 9.14
C ASP A 147 0.10 9.76 8.93
N VAL A 148 -0.56 9.14 7.94
CA VAL A 148 -0.42 7.69 7.69
C VAL A 148 -0.34 7.40 6.20
N VAL A 149 0.61 6.57 5.81
CA VAL A 149 0.66 5.91 4.50
C VAL A 149 0.37 4.42 4.67
N LEU A 150 -0.55 3.91 3.87
CA LEU A 150 -0.91 2.51 3.78
C LEU A 150 -0.47 1.96 2.42
N SER A 151 -0.05 0.69 2.37
CA SER A 151 0.27 0.02 1.12
C SER A 151 -0.05 -1.48 1.21
N ASP A 152 -1.10 -1.92 0.51
CA ASP A 152 -1.41 -3.35 0.32
C ASP A 152 -1.05 -3.83 -1.10
N MET A 153 -0.09 -3.17 -1.75
CA MET A 153 0.34 -3.48 -3.11
C MET A 153 0.98 -4.86 -3.22
N ALA A 154 0.75 -5.51 -4.35
CA ALA A 154 1.46 -6.71 -4.77
C ALA A 154 1.64 -6.69 -6.29
N PRO A 155 2.75 -7.23 -6.81
CA PRO A 155 2.89 -7.41 -8.24
C PRO A 155 1.91 -8.46 -8.75
N ASN A 156 1.67 -8.47 -10.07
CA ASN A 156 1.03 -9.60 -10.71
C ASN A 156 1.93 -10.84 -10.56
N MET A 157 1.49 -11.78 -9.70
CA MET A 157 2.28 -12.95 -9.35
C MET A 157 2.39 -13.91 -10.55
N SER A 158 3.60 -14.17 -11.01
CA SER A 158 3.88 -15.11 -12.08
C SER A 158 3.90 -16.57 -11.59
N GLY A 159 4.05 -16.77 -10.28
CA GLY A 159 4.29 -18.04 -9.62
C GLY A 159 5.75 -18.50 -9.64
N MET A 160 6.66 -17.64 -10.13
CA MET A 160 8.11 -17.86 -10.10
C MET A 160 8.73 -16.97 -9.00
N PRO A 161 9.18 -17.54 -7.89
CA PRO A 161 9.68 -16.77 -6.75
C PRO A 161 10.82 -15.79 -7.12
N GLU A 162 11.69 -16.20 -8.04
CA GLU A 162 12.85 -15.41 -8.49
C GLU A 162 12.43 -14.13 -9.24
N VAL A 163 11.21 -14.11 -9.80
CA VAL A 163 10.63 -12.96 -10.51
C VAL A 163 9.74 -12.16 -9.58
N ASP A 164 8.91 -12.86 -8.80
CA ASP A 164 7.88 -12.25 -7.97
C ASP A 164 8.46 -11.52 -6.77
N GLN A 165 9.52 -12.07 -6.15
CA GLN A 165 10.13 -11.48 -4.95
C GLN A 165 10.80 -10.13 -5.23
N PRO A 166 11.67 -9.96 -6.26
CA PRO A 166 12.24 -8.65 -6.58
C PRO A 166 11.18 -7.61 -6.95
N ARG A 167 10.13 -8.00 -7.70
CA ARG A 167 9.02 -7.10 -8.05
C ARG A 167 8.24 -6.64 -6.81
N ALA A 168 7.99 -7.55 -5.87
CA ALA A 168 7.32 -7.20 -4.62
C ALA A 168 8.18 -6.25 -3.78
N MET A 169 9.48 -6.50 -3.65
CA MET A 169 10.39 -5.63 -2.91
C MET A 169 10.49 -4.24 -3.55
N TYR A 170 10.52 -4.15 -4.86
CA TYR A 170 10.52 -2.87 -5.58
C TYR A 170 9.31 -2.00 -5.22
N LEU A 171 8.08 -2.58 -5.18
CA LEU A 171 6.89 -1.85 -4.77
C LEU A 171 6.96 -1.39 -3.30
N VAL A 172 7.53 -2.21 -2.43
CA VAL A 172 7.74 -1.87 -1.02
C VAL A 172 8.73 -0.70 -0.86
N GLU A 173 9.81 -0.71 -1.63
CA GLU A 173 10.82 0.35 -1.62
C GLU A 173 10.24 1.68 -2.12
N LEU A 174 9.49 1.67 -3.22
CA LEU A 174 8.81 2.86 -3.74
C LEU A 174 7.79 3.43 -2.74
N ALA A 175 6.97 2.58 -2.14
CA ALA A 175 6.03 3.01 -1.10
C ALA A 175 6.74 3.57 0.13
N THR A 176 7.90 3.00 0.49
CA THR A 176 8.74 3.48 1.60
C THR A 176 9.31 4.86 1.31
N GLU A 177 9.84 5.08 0.10
CA GLU A 177 10.37 6.38 -0.32
C GLU A 177 9.27 7.44 -0.31
N LEU A 178 8.09 7.15 -0.86
CA LEU A 178 6.95 8.05 -0.81
C LEU A 178 6.57 8.36 0.64
N ALA A 179 6.48 7.36 1.51
CA ALA A 179 6.12 7.54 2.91
C ALA A 179 7.13 8.45 3.64
N ILE A 180 8.43 8.22 3.47
CA ILE A 180 9.48 9.03 4.11
C ILE A 180 9.42 10.50 3.64
N ASN A 181 9.14 10.73 2.35
CA ASN A 181 9.12 12.07 1.76
C ASN A 181 7.83 12.85 2.03
N SER A 182 6.71 12.16 2.31
CA SER A 182 5.38 12.79 2.40
C SER A 182 4.81 12.82 3.81
N LEU A 183 5.22 11.91 4.70
CA LEU A 183 4.73 11.87 6.08
C LEU A 183 5.25 13.06 6.88
N SER A 184 4.40 13.55 7.76
CA SER A 184 4.80 14.46 8.81
C SER A 184 5.72 13.78 9.83
N PRO A 185 6.58 14.53 10.54
CA PRO A 185 7.31 13.98 11.68
C PRO A 185 6.34 13.34 12.69
N GLY A 186 6.66 12.13 13.15
CA GLY A 186 5.78 11.34 14.00
C GLY A 186 4.77 10.47 13.24
N GLY A 187 4.65 10.64 11.93
CA GLY A 187 3.75 9.86 11.08
C GLY A 187 4.08 8.37 11.02
N ALA A 188 3.18 7.59 10.40
CA ALA A 188 3.28 6.15 10.36
C ALA A 188 3.10 5.58 8.95
N PHE A 189 3.71 4.43 8.71
CA PHE A 189 3.65 3.67 7.47
C PHE A 189 3.30 2.21 7.75
N ILE A 190 2.28 1.69 7.05
CA ILE A 190 1.90 0.28 7.09
C ILE A 190 2.03 -0.27 5.68
N THR A 191 2.85 -1.31 5.51
CA THR A 191 3.04 -1.92 4.19
C THR A 191 3.01 -3.44 4.25
N LYS A 192 2.41 -4.04 3.22
CA LYS A 192 2.53 -5.47 2.96
C LYS A 192 3.90 -5.78 2.40
N VAL A 193 4.53 -6.83 2.93
CA VAL A 193 5.81 -7.35 2.47
C VAL A 193 5.75 -8.87 2.38
N PHE A 194 6.41 -9.45 1.39
CA PHE A 194 6.61 -10.89 1.33
C PHE A 194 7.99 -11.24 1.91
N GLN A 195 8.01 -12.16 2.89
CA GLN A 195 9.27 -12.65 3.44
C GLN A 195 10.07 -13.39 2.37
N GLY A 196 11.34 -13.05 2.21
CA GLY A 196 12.23 -13.59 1.21
C GLY A 196 13.47 -12.71 1.01
N GLU A 197 14.12 -12.88 -0.12
CA GLU A 197 15.29 -12.09 -0.49
C GLU A 197 14.98 -10.59 -0.50
N GLY A 198 15.93 -9.78 0.02
CA GLY A 198 15.81 -8.33 0.15
C GLY A 198 15.02 -7.84 1.37
N PHE A 199 14.19 -8.69 2.02
CA PHE A 199 13.36 -8.28 3.16
C PHE A 199 14.18 -7.79 4.35
N GLU A 200 15.20 -8.54 4.79
CA GLU A 200 15.98 -8.21 6.00
C GLU A 200 16.78 -6.91 5.83
N ASP A 201 17.33 -6.68 4.63
CA ASP A 201 18.08 -5.46 4.34
C ASP A 201 17.15 -4.25 4.34
N TRP A 202 16.01 -4.32 3.65
CA TRP A 202 14.99 -3.29 3.69
C TRP A 202 14.45 -3.06 5.11
N PHE A 203 14.19 -4.12 5.88
CA PHE A 203 13.67 -4.02 7.25
C PHE A 203 14.69 -3.35 8.20
N ARG A 204 15.98 -3.50 7.92
CA ARG A 204 17.03 -2.79 8.65
C ARG A 204 17.07 -1.32 8.26
N GLN A 205 16.95 -1.00 6.97
CA GLN A 205 16.93 0.37 6.46
C GLN A 205 15.75 1.19 6.98
N ILE A 206 14.54 0.65 6.96
CA ILE A 206 13.37 1.40 7.42
C ILE A 206 13.46 1.79 8.91
N ARG A 207 14.16 1.01 9.74
CA ARG A 207 14.42 1.32 11.16
C ARG A 207 15.27 2.57 11.37
N ILE A 208 16.03 2.99 10.37
CA ILE A 208 16.81 4.23 10.45
C ILE A 208 15.87 5.43 10.48
N HIS A 209 14.77 5.36 9.74
CA HIS A 209 13.84 6.47 9.53
C HIS A 209 12.73 6.55 10.59
N PHE A 210 12.32 5.43 11.17
CA PHE A 210 11.21 5.38 12.12
C PHE A 210 11.65 5.02 13.55
N GLY A 211 10.94 5.55 14.53
CA GLY A 211 11.20 5.30 15.94
C GLY A 211 10.86 3.87 16.38
N ARG A 212 9.78 3.31 15.80
CA ARG A 212 9.33 1.94 16.07
C ARG A 212 8.98 1.25 14.77
N VAL A 213 9.50 0.05 14.56
CA VAL A 213 9.20 -0.80 13.39
C VAL A 213 8.95 -2.22 13.88
N VAL A 214 7.79 -2.76 13.57
CA VAL A 214 7.37 -4.11 13.96
C VAL A 214 6.70 -4.84 12.81
N SER A 215 6.81 -6.16 12.80
CA SER A 215 6.07 -7.00 11.86
C SER A 215 4.76 -7.51 12.48
N ARG A 216 3.74 -7.70 11.63
CA ARG A 216 2.42 -8.22 11.99
C ARG A 216 2.00 -9.29 10.99
N LYS A 217 1.39 -10.34 11.50
CA LYS A 217 0.71 -11.36 10.70
C LYS A 217 -0.75 -11.43 11.14
N PRO A 218 -1.64 -10.63 10.52
CA PRO A 218 -3.06 -10.66 10.88
C PRO A 218 -3.67 -12.04 10.67
N LYS A 219 -4.64 -12.43 11.50
CA LYS A 219 -5.38 -13.70 11.39
C LYS A 219 -6.12 -13.82 10.06
N ALA A 220 -6.54 -12.68 9.52
CA ALA A 220 -7.14 -12.61 8.19
C ALA A 220 -6.13 -12.86 7.05
N SER A 221 -4.82 -12.94 7.29
CA SER A 221 -3.85 -13.41 6.32
C SER A 221 -3.96 -14.93 6.15
N ARG A 222 -3.88 -15.41 4.90
CA ARG A 222 -3.89 -16.86 4.66
C ARG A 222 -2.67 -17.52 5.30
N PRO A 223 -2.83 -18.62 6.05
CA PRO A 223 -1.71 -19.25 6.77
C PRO A 223 -0.52 -19.61 5.86
N ARG A 224 -0.80 -20.05 4.63
CA ARG A 224 0.23 -20.42 3.63
C ARG A 224 0.93 -19.25 2.96
N SER A 225 0.38 -18.03 3.06
CA SER A 225 0.99 -16.85 2.45
C SER A 225 2.24 -16.42 3.20
N ARG A 226 3.30 -16.08 2.48
CA ARG A 226 4.51 -15.45 3.04
C ARG A 226 4.33 -13.96 3.34
N GLU A 227 3.12 -13.41 3.09
CA GLU A 227 2.83 -12.00 3.38
C GLU A 227 2.87 -11.73 4.88
N ILE A 228 3.48 -10.64 5.23
CA ILE A 228 3.43 -9.98 6.53
C ILE A 228 3.15 -8.49 6.32
N TYR A 229 2.79 -7.82 7.38
CA TYR A 229 2.65 -6.36 7.38
C TYR A 229 3.73 -5.76 8.28
N VAL A 230 4.43 -4.77 7.77
CA VAL A 230 5.36 -3.98 8.57
C VAL A 230 4.66 -2.69 8.96
N VAL A 231 4.65 -2.43 10.27
CA VAL A 231 4.12 -1.22 10.88
C VAL A 231 5.30 -0.40 11.38
N ALA A 232 5.56 0.72 10.72
CA ALA A 232 6.59 1.68 11.08
C ALA A 232 5.91 2.96 11.59
N SER A 233 6.26 3.41 12.78
CA SER A 233 5.66 4.59 13.42
C SER A 233 6.69 5.51 14.03
N GLY A 234 6.34 6.79 14.12
CA GLY A 234 7.23 7.82 14.61
C GLY A 234 8.32 8.15 13.60
N LEU A 235 7.92 8.63 12.40
CA LEU A 235 8.89 9.15 11.43
C LEU A 235 9.76 10.20 12.11
N LYS A 236 11.06 10.03 12.07
CA LYS A 236 12.03 10.94 12.68
C LYS A 236 12.09 12.24 11.88
N ALA A 237 12.22 13.36 12.57
CA ALA A 237 12.54 14.61 11.90
C ALA A 237 13.92 14.48 11.25
N GLY A 238 14.01 14.78 9.96
CA GLY A 238 15.27 14.78 9.21
C GLY A 238 16.09 16.03 9.51
#